data_9bbd1ac1ac506f47a0024e69797e8ee4
#
_entry.id   9bbd1ac1ac506f47a0024e69797e8ee4
#
_cell.length_a   1.000
_cell.length_b   1.000
_cell.length_c   1.000
_cell.angle_alpha   90.00
_cell.angle_beta   90.00
_cell.angle_gamma   90.00
#
_symmetry.space_group_name_H-M   'P 1'
#
loop_
_entity.id
_entity.type
_entity.pdbx_description
1 polymer ?
#
loop_
_entity_poly.entity_id
_entity_poly.type
_entity_poly.pdbx_seq_one_letter_code
_entity_poly.pdbx_strand_id
1 'polypeptide(L)'
;GTGLFAYNADYLKQMQQLFRLDVHLVTEPELPDYADVRVMPWGWNPAIRKRMLKGGVLEKNLPTPDALDKYRMKAARSNALAFRALFYFNKIDYTCGDGCCLVEADGRMTDISPDIVDRYKEGCVFKSLWSGSGKGLCWCRHGFTKNVSDWCSRALKENRGFVMEPIFDKVEDFAMEFYSDGRGKLLFVGYSRFVTDDKGAYRGNILTSDEQVEEWIQQYVPFEAFVRIRNMMQKALETSYATSYMGFLGVDMMVCRQKEGHPYAINPHVEINLRMNMGIVSHVLSDHFIVPGGEGRFSIDCFPTHEALMERHEQDMQSYPLVVKDGRVVSGYLPLVPVTPKSRYRAFVCVTAAE
;
A
#
# COMPACT_ATOMS: atom_id res chain seq x y z
N GLY A 1 7.67 30.32 -5.60
CA GLY A 1 6.75 29.44 -6.27
C GLY A 1 7.02 29.13 -7.74
N THR A 2 7.58 30.06 -8.55
CA THR A 2 7.72 29.87 -10.01
C THR A 2 8.79 28.85 -10.44
N GLY A 3 9.85 28.66 -9.64
CA GLY A 3 10.93 27.72 -9.98
C GLY A 3 10.54 26.24 -9.90
N LEU A 4 9.67 25.84 -8.98
CA LEU A 4 9.24 24.46 -8.82
C LEU A 4 8.31 24.00 -9.97
N PHE A 5 7.47 24.91 -10.45
CA PHE A 5 6.58 24.66 -11.61
C PHE A 5 7.36 24.50 -12.93
N ALA A 6 8.37 25.34 -13.17
CA ALA A 6 9.23 25.21 -14.34
C ALA A 6 9.98 23.86 -14.36
N TYR A 7 10.53 23.46 -13.22
CA TYR A 7 11.21 22.17 -13.10
C TYR A 7 10.29 20.98 -13.37
N ASN A 8 9.06 21.01 -12.85
CA ASN A 8 8.08 19.97 -13.09
C ASN A 8 7.63 19.92 -14.55
N ALA A 9 7.50 21.08 -15.21
CA ALA A 9 7.10 21.15 -16.63
C ALA A 9 8.17 20.53 -17.56
N ASP A 10 9.45 20.81 -17.34
CA ASP A 10 10.54 20.26 -18.14
C ASP A 10 10.68 18.73 -17.91
N TYR A 11 10.58 18.30 -16.69
CA TYR A 11 10.56 16.87 -16.36
C TYR A 11 9.37 16.17 -17.02
N LEU A 12 8.16 16.75 -16.94
CA LEU A 12 6.97 16.18 -17.57
C LEU A 12 7.13 16.07 -19.09
N LYS A 13 7.67 17.10 -19.77
CA LYS A 13 7.97 17.04 -21.20
C LYS A 13 8.93 15.91 -21.54
N GLN A 14 9.98 15.74 -20.76
CA GLN A 14 10.93 14.63 -20.93
C GLN A 14 10.22 13.28 -20.80
N MET A 15 9.38 13.11 -19.78
CA MET A 15 8.62 11.86 -19.57
C MET A 15 7.60 11.63 -20.70
N GLN A 16 6.91 12.68 -21.16
CA GLN A 16 6.00 12.60 -22.31
C GLN A 16 6.70 12.11 -23.57
N GLN A 17 7.92 12.60 -23.84
CA GLN A 17 8.71 12.19 -24.99
C GLN A 17 9.22 10.74 -24.86
N LEU A 18 9.78 10.37 -23.70
CA LEU A 18 10.32 9.04 -23.46
C LEU A 18 9.25 7.95 -23.49
N PHE A 19 8.10 8.22 -22.90
CA PHE A 19 7.04 7.23 -22.68
C PHE A 19 5.78 7.46 -23.54
N ARG A 20 5.80 8.44 -24.45
CA ARG A 20 4.67 8.79 -25.32
C ARG A 20 3.37 9.07 -24.55
N LEU A 21 3.48 9.80 -23.42
CA LEU A 21 2.36 10.07 -22.54
C LEU A 21 1.50 11.22 -23.09
N ASP A 22 0.19 10.99 -23.13
CA ASP A 22 -0.81 12.05 -23.38
C ASP A 22 -1.36 12.55 -22.03
N VAL A 23 -0.54 13.34 -21.33
CA VAL A 23 -0.88 13.94 -20.04
C VAL A 23 -0.47 15.41 -20.03
N HIS A 24 -1.20 16.23 -19.32
CA HIS A 24 -0.81 17.62 -19.08
C HIS A 24 -1.02 18.02 -17.62
N LEU A 25 -0.22 18.98 -17.18
CA LEU A 25 -0.27 19.50 -15.84
C LEU A 25 -1.33 20.61 -15.77
N VAL A 26 -2.37 20.36 -14.97
CA VAL A 26 -3.42 21.35 -14.68
C VAL A 26 -3.05 22.10 -13.40
N THR A 27 -3.00 23.43 -13.48
CA THR A 27 -2.76 24.29 -12.31
C THR A 27 -4.06 24.64 -11.58
N GLU A 28 -3.99 25.12 -10.35
CA GLU A 28 -5.20 25.52 -9.61
C GLU A 28 -6.05 26.59 -10.31
N PRO A 29 -5.48 27.63 -10.97
CA PRO A 29 -6.28 28.58 -11.76
C PRO A 29 -7.01 27.97 -12.94
N GLU A 30 -6.54 26.87 -13.50
CA GLU A 30 -7.15 26.18 -14.64
C GLU A 30 -8.23 25.17 -14.25
N LEU A 31 -8.34 24.85 -12.95
CA LEU A 31 -9.33 23.87 -12.46
C LEU A 31 -10.79 24.17 -12.88
N PRO A 32 -11.26 25.43 -12.98
CA PRO A 32 -12.62 25.70 -13.45
C PRO A 32 -12.91 25.19 -14.86
N ASP A 33 -11.90 25.11 -15.75
CA ASP A 33 -12.03 24.57 -17.10
C ASP A 33 -12.25 23.03 -17.08
N TYR A 34 -11.93 22.40 -15.96
CA TYR A 34 -12.07 20.98 -15.69
C TYR A 34 -13.16 20.68 -14.64
N ALA A 35 -14.18 21.53 -14.52
CA ALA A 35 -15.20 21.42 -13.47
C ALA A 35 -15.92 20.07 -13.45
N ASP A 36 -16.17 19.45 -14.61
CA ASP A 36 -16.89 18.19 -14.75
C ASP A 36 -15.95 16.98 -14.99
N VAL A 37 -14.80 16.97 -14.32
CA VAL A 37 -13.86 15.84 -14.37
C VAL A 37 -14.06 14.89 -13.20
N ARG A 38 -13.67 13.65 -13.41
CA ARG A 38 -13.51 12.67 -12.35
C ARG A 38 -12.19 12.90 -11.61
N VAL A 39 -12.28 13.16 -10.30
CA VAL A 39 -11.11 13.37 -9.46
C VAL A 39 -10.66 12.04 -8.84
N MET A 40 -9.40 11.70 -9.00
CA MET A 40 -8.77 10.52 -8.39
C MET A 40 -7.53 10.95 -7.57
N PRO A 41 -7.70 11.38 -6.32
CA PRO A 41 -6.57 11.77 -5.47
C PRO A 41 -5.81 10.54 -4.99
N TRP A 42 -4.62 10.77 -4.45
CA TRP A 42 -3.90 9.72 -3.72
C TRP A 42 -4.74 9.10 -2.61
N GLY A 43 -5.50 9.91 -1.90
CA GLY A 43 -6.47 9.48 -0.89
C GLY A 43 -7.45 10.59 -0.58
N TRP A 44 -8.70 10.25 -0.41
CA TRP A 44 -9.75 11.19 -0.09
C TRP A 44 -9.69 11.66 1.36
N ASN A 45 -9.81 12.97 1.57
CA ASN A 45 -9.97 13.58 2.88
C ASN A 45 -10.72 14.92 2.76
N PRO A 46 -11.22 15.50 3.88
CA PRO A 46 -11.98 16.75 3.85
C PRO A 46 -11.20 17.94 3.24
N ALA A 47 -9.88 17.99 3.44
CA ALA A 47 -9.07 19.11 2.91
C ALA A 47 -8.97 19.07 1.39
N ILE A 48 -8.76 17.88 0.79
CA ILE A 48 -8.75 17.71 -0.66
C ILE A 48 -10.13 18.03 -1.25
N ARG A 49 -11.21 17.52 -0.65
CA ARG A 49 -12.56 17.85 -1.09
C ARG A 49 -12.80 19.37 -1.11
N LYS A 50 -12.46 20.05 -0.02
CA LYS A 50 -12.59 21.51 0.09
C LYS A 50 -11.76 22.25 -0.96
N ARG A 51 -10.54 21.79 -1.23
CA ARG A 51 -9.65 22.37 -2.25
C ARG A 51 -10.23 22.21 -3.65
N MET A 52 -10.75 21.04 -3.99
CA MET A 52 -11.38 20.78 -5.30
C MET A 52 -12.64 21.63 -5.50
N LEU A 53 -13.53 21.72 -4.50
CA LEU A 53 -14.69 22.60 -4.55
C LEU A 53 -14.30 24.08 -4.75
N LYS A 54 -13.31 24.56 -4.00
CA LYS A 54 -12.80 25.92 -4.14
C LYS A 54 -12.19 26.17 -5.52
N GLY A 55 -11.61 25.15 -6.15
CA GLY A 55 -11.07 25.18 -7.52
C GLY A 55 -12.13 25.07 -8.62
N GLY A 56 -13.43 24.96 -8.28
CA GLY A 56 -14.51 24.93 -9.25
C GLY A 56 -14.95 23.53 -9.70
N VAL A 57 -14.38 22.46 -9.15
CA VAL A 57 -14.86 21.10 -9.45
C VAL A 57 -16.28 20.91 -8.93
N LEU A 58 -17.17 20.36 -9.76
CA LEU A 58 -18.57 20.16 -9.44
C LEU A 58 -18.74 19.18 -8.26
N GLU A 59 -19.59 19.52 -7.31
CA GLU A 59 -19.81 18.72 -6.10
C GLU A 59 -20.28 17.28 -6.39
N LYS A 60 -21.06 17.09 -7.48
CA LYS A 60 -21.50 15.75 -7.91
C LYS A 60 -20.36 14.78 -8.23
N ASN A 61 -19.15 15.29 -8.52
CA ASN A 61 -17.95 14.52 -8.85
C ASN A 61 -17.05 14.25 -7.63
N LEU A 62 -17.50 14.66 -6.44
CA LEU A 62 -16.75 14.54 -5.20
C LEU A 62 -17.53 13.71 -4.18
N PRO A 63 -16.85 12.95 -3.31
CA PRO A 63 -17.53 12.25 -2.23
C PRO A 63 -18.18 13.24 -1.26
N THR A 64 -19.34 12.89 -0.72
CA THR A 64 -19.99 13.69 0.33
C THR A 64 -19.16 13.66 1.62
N PRO A 65 -19.35 14.62 2.56
CA PRO A 65 -18.73 14.55 3.89
C PRO A 65 -18.99 13.22 4.61
N ASP A 66 -20.24 12.73 4.59
CA ASP A 66 -20.61 11.44 5.19
C ASP A 66 -19.88 10.26 4.55
N ALA A 67 -19.65 10.31 3.23
CA ALA A 67 -18.88 9.29 2.53
C ALA A 67 -17.40 9.30 2.99
N LEU A 68 -16.82 10.48 3.21
CA LEU A 68 -15.44 10.60 3.71
C LEU A 68 -15.29 10.04 5.13
N ASP A 69 -16.25 10.27 6.00
CA ASP A 69 -16.26 9.69 7.34
C ASP A 69 -16.38 8.16 7.28
N LYS A 70 -17.24 7.63 6.40
CA LYS A 70 -17.32 6.18 6.15
C LYS A 70 -16.00 5.62 5.60
N TYR A 71 -15.32 6.32 4.68
CA TYR A 71 -14.00 5.89 4.18
C TYR A 71 -12.99 5.78 5.31
N ARG A 72 -12.93 6.79 6.19
CA ARG A 72 -12.05 6.77 7.36
C ARG A 72 -12.34 5.56 8.26
N MET A 73 -13.60 5.31 8.58
CA MET A 73 -13.97 4.17 9.42
C MET A 73 -13.65 2.83 8.77
N LYS A 74 -13.88 2.70 7.47
CA LYS A 74 -13.58 1.50 6.70
C LYS A 74 -12.08 1.25 6.51
N ALA A 75 -11.25 2.28 6.60
CA ALA A 75 -9.78 2.15 6.56
C ALA A 75 -9.16 1.80 7.93
N ALA A 76 -9.97 1.70 8.99
CA ALA A 76 -9.46 1.35 10.31
C ALA A 76 -8.94 -0.09 10.34
N ARG A 77 -7.80 -0.31 11.00
CA ARG A 77 -7.19 -1.66 11.15
C ARG A 77 -8.09 -2.66 11.86
N SER A 78 -9.07 -2.20 12.66
CA SER A 78 -10.08 -3.07 13.27
C SER A 78 -10.88 -3.88 12.24
N ASN A 79 -11.00 -3.40 11.00
CA ASN A 79 -11.67 -4.15 9.94
C ASN A 79 -10.91 -5.45 9.56
N ALA A 80 -9.62 -5.53 9.84
CA ALA A 80 -8.85 -6.75 9.66
C ALA A 80 -9.45 -7.95 10.39
N LEU A 81 -10.04 -7.73 11.58
CA LEU A 81 -10.69 -8.80 12.33
C LEU A 81 -11.81 -9.45 11.54
N ALA A 82 -12.71 -8.65 10.95
CA ALA A 82 -13.84 -9.17 10.19
C ALA A 82 -13.39 -9.97 8.96
N PHE A 83 -12.36 -9.47 8.25
CA PHE A 83 -11.80 -10.17 7.09
C PHE A 83 -11.09 -11.47 7.49
N ARG A 84 -10.22 -11.45 8.51
CA ARG A 84 -9.54 -12.65 8.99
C ARG A 84 -10.53 -13.68 9.54
N ALA A 85 -11.55 -13.25 10.29
CA ALA A 85 -12.63 -14.11 10.77
C ALA A 85 -13.33 -14.83 9.61
N LEU A 86 -13.57 -14.12 8.48
CA LEU A 86 -14.17 -14.72 7.31
C LEU A 86 -13.32 -15.90 6.77
N PHE A 87 -12.01 -15.74 6.68
CA PHE A 87 -11.11 -16.83 6.23
C PHE A 87 -11.08 -17.97 7.24
N TYR A 88 -10.97 -17.65 8.53
CA TYR A 88 -10.95 -18.64 9.62
C TYR A 88 -12.22 -19.49 9.66
N PHE A 89 -13.39 -18.85 9.71
CA PHE A 89 -14.67 -19.60 9.80
C PHE A 89 -15.03 -20.36 8.53
N ASN A 90 -14.58 -19.90 7.36
CA ASN A 90 -14.75 -20.65 6.11
C ASN A 90 -13.66 -21.71 5.90
N LYS A 91 -12.74 -21.88 6.86
CA LYS A 91 -11.64 -22.87 6.81
C LYS A 91 -10.88 -22.80 5.48
N ILE A 92 -10.53 -21.60 5.07
CA ILE A 92 -9.73 -21.41 3.84
C ILE A 92 -8.32 -21.94 4.12
N ASP A 93 -7.95 -22.97 3.39
CA ASP A 93 -6.67 -23.64 3.55
C ASP A 93 -5.49 -22.71 3.21
N TYR A 94 -4.33 -22.99 3.79
CA TYR A 94 -3.11 -22.16 3.67
C TYR A 94 -3.29 -20.72 4.15
N THR A 95 -4.22 -20.44 5.07
CA THR A 95 -4.34 -19.12 5.72
C THR A 95 -3.98 -19.16 7.19
N CYS A 96 -3.46 -18.03 7.69
CA CYS A 96 -3.19 -17.79 9.10
C CYS A 96 -3.66 -16.37 9.49
N GLY A 97 -3.42 -15.94 10.72
CA GLY A 97 -3.78 -14.60 11.18
C GLY A 97 -5.04 -14.56 12.05
N ASP A 98 -5.50 -15.71 12.50
CA ASP A 98 -6.68 -15.88 13.37
C ASP A 98 -6.51 -15.37 14.80
N GLY A 99 -5.28 -15.10 15.24
CA GLY A 99 -4.99 -14.57 16.58
C GLY A 99 -5.10 -13.05 16.74
N CYS A 100 -6.00 -12.37 16.03
CA CYS A 100 -6.15 -10.92 16.09
C CYS A 100 -7.24 -10.51 17.08
N CYS A 101 -6.98 -9.47 17.88
CA CYS A 101 -7.91 -8.94 18.89
C CYS A 101 -8.03 -7.42 18.79
N LEU A 102 -9.25 -6.91 18.87
CA LEU A 102 -9.54 -5.47 19.01
C LEU A 102 -9.72 -5.14 20.49
N VAL A 103 -8.99 -4.13 20.97
CA VAL A 103 -9.17 -3.52 22.28
C VAL A 103 -9.74 -2.12 22.11
N GLU A 104 -10.93 -1.87 22.62
CA GLU A 104 -11.65 -0.60 22.53
C GLU A 104 -11.43 0.30 23.75
N ALA A 105 -11.76 1.58 23.64
CA ALA A 105 -11.52 2.57 24.68
C ALA A 105 -12.30 2.30 26.00
N ASP A 106 -13.41 1.59 25.94
CA ASP A 106 -14.20 1.16 27.10
C ASP A 106 -13.67 -0.14 27.74
N GLY A 107 -12.55 -0.67 27.24
CA GLY A 107 -11.93 -1.90 27.72
C GLY A 107 -12.52 -3.18 27.15
N ARG A 108 -13.51 -3.11 26.24
CA ARG A 108 -14.01 -4.30 25.55
C ARG A 108 -12.94 -4.88 24.66
N MET A 109 -12.89 -6.20 24.65
CA MET A 109 -12.03 -6.96 23.75
C MET A 109 -12.89 -7.79 22.82
N THR A 110 -12.63 -7.68 21.52
CA THR A 110 -13.25 -8.52 20.48
C THR A 110 -12.17 -9.39 19.87
N ASP A 111 -12.33 -10.69 19.96
CA ASP A 111 -11.38 -11.71 19.53
C ASP A 111 -11.99 -12.61 18.46
N ILE A 112 -11.13 -13.16 17.61
CA ILE A 112 -11.52 -14.12 16.57
C ILE A 112 -11.37 -15.56 17.07
N SER A 113 -10.46 -15.80 18.04
CA SER A 113 -10.11 -17.14 18.51
C SER A 113 -10.15 -17.23 20.05
N PRO A 114 -10.74 -18.31 20.61
CA PRO A 114 -10.79 -18.52 22.04
C PRO A 114 -9.41 -18.78 22.70
N ASP A 115 -8.39 -19.15 21.92
CA ASP A 115 -7.07 -19.53 22.43
C ASP A 115 -6.04 -18.40 22.38
N ILE A 116 -6.50 -17.16 22.39
CA ILE A 116 -5.67 -15.98 22.15
C ILE A 116 -4.52 -15.83 23.14
N VAL A 117 -4.75 -16.16 24.43
CA VAL A 117 -3.76 -15.97 25.49
C VAL A 117 -2.51 -16.86 25.27
N ASP A 118 -2.67 -18.04 24.72
CA ASP A 118 -1.55 -18.95 24.44
C ASP A 118 -0.74 -18.51 23.21
N ARG A 119 -1.37 -17.88 22.24
CA ARG A 119 -0.70 -17.40 21.03
C ARG A 119 0.20 -16.19 21.25
N TYR A 120 -0.02 -15.41 22.32
CA TYR A 120 0.81 -14.25 22.65
C TYR A 120 2.02 -14.57 23.52
N LYS A 121 2.25 -15.82 23.89
CA LYS A 121 3.44 -16.23 24.68
C LYS A 121 4.76 -15.88 24.00
N GLU A 122 4.80 -15.86 22.69
CA GLU A 122 5.98 -15.50 21.89
C GLU A 122 6.11 -14.00 21.62
N GLY A 123 5.21 -13.21 22.16
CA GLY A 123 5.11 -11.77 21.96
C GLY A 123 3.98 -11.37 21.02
N CYS A 124 3.69 -10.09 21.03
CA CYS A 124 2.63 -9.49 20.22
C CYS A 124 3.04 -8.14 19.66
N VAL A 125 2.28 -7.66 18.68
CA VAL A 125 2.36 -6.31 18.17
C VAL A 125 1.03 -5.61 18.37
N PHE A 126 1.09 -4.41 18.93
CA PHE A 126 -0.05 -3.52 19.06
C PHE A 126 -0.05 -2.52 17.90
N LYS A 127 -1.20 -2.31 17.28
CA LYS A 127 -1.35 -1.45 16.09
C LYS A 127 -2.43 -0.41 16.35
N SER A 128 -2.10 0.88 16.21
CA SER A 128 -3.11 1.95 16.23
C SER A 128 -4.15 1.73 15.15
N LEU A 129 -5.42 2.07 15.40
CA LEU A 129 -6.51 1.87 14.44
C LEU A 129 -6.28 2.63 13.14
N TRP A 130 -5.70 3.82 13.22
CA TRP A 130 -5.39 4.67 12.07
C TRP A 130 -3.92 5.08 12.12
N SER A 131 -3.13 4.51 11.25
CA SER A 131 -1.74 4.93 10.99
C SER A 131 -1.29 4.34 9.65
N GLY A 132 -0.16 4.77 9.15
CA GLY A 132 0.38 4.28 7.88
C GLY A 132 1.91 4.26 7.90
N SER A 133 2.50 3.63 6.90
CA SER A 133 3.96 3.59 6.68
C SER A 133 4.75 3.07 7.88
N GLY A 134 4.28 2.00 8.52
CA GLY A 134 4.93 1.39 9.69
C GLY A 134 4.83 2.19 10.99
N LYS A 135 4.15 3.34 10.98
CA LYS A 135 3.91 4.13 12.21
C LYS A 135 2.78 3.52 13.04
N GLY A 136 2.73 3.87 14.34
CA GLY A 136 1.66 3.38 15.22
C GLY A 136 1.74 1.90 15.53
N LEU A 137 2.92 1.29 15.43
CA LEU A 137 3.22 -0.07 15.88
C LEU A 137 3.96 -0.03 17.22
N CYS A 138 3.61 -0.95 18.12
CA CYS A 138 4.32 -1.17 19.36
C CYS A 138 4.60 -2.67 19.52
N TRP A 139 5.88 -3.03 19.46
CA TRP A 139 6.31 -4.43 19.56
C TRP A 139 6.52 -4.84 21.02
N CYS A 140 5.87 -5.89 21.45
CA CYS A 140 5.97 -6.49 22.77
C CYS A 140 6.65 -7.88 22.65
N ARG A 141 7.98 -7.89 22.49
CA ARG A 141 8.77 -9.13 22.28
C ARG A 141 9.24 -9.77 23.59
N HIS A 142 9.35 -9.00 24.66
CA HIS A 142 9.98 -9.42 25.92
C HIS A 142 9.09 -9.18 27.15
N GLY A 143 7.78 -9.32 26.97
CA GLY A 143 6.79 -9.10 28.02
C GLY A 143 6.23 -7.67 28.05
N PHE A 144 5.19 -7.48 28.84
CA PHE A 144 4.42 -6.24 28.92
C PHE A 144 5.14 -5.22 29.82
N THR A 145 5.96 -4.38 29.23
CA THR A 145 6.74 -3.34 29.93
C THR A 145 5.93 -2.07 30.18
N LYS A 146 6.47 -1.17 31.04
CA LYS A 146 5.86 0.15 31.26
C LYS A 146 5.69 0.94 29.95
N ASN A 147 6.67 0.91 29.06
CA ASN A 147 6.59 1.61 27.77
C ASN A 147 5.44 1.09 26.90
N VAL A 148 5.21 -0.23 26.89
CA VAL A 148 4.07 -0.84 26.20
C VAL A 148 2.75 -0.42 26.84
N SER A 149 2.66 -0.43 28.17
CA SER A 149 1.48 0.05 28.92
C SER A 149 1.15 1.51 28.63
N ASP A 150 2.17 2.37 28.64
CA ASP A 150 2.01 3.79 28.34
C ASP A 150 1.57 4.02 26.88
N TRP A 151 2.06 3.21 25.94
CA TRP A 151 1.64 3.26 24.54
C TRP A 151 0.18 2.83 24.40
N CYS A 152 -0.24 1.71 25.00
CA CYS A 152 -1.61 1.23 24.98
C CYS A 152 -2.58 2.27 25.58
N SER A 153 -2.21 2.86 26.71
CA SER A 153 -3.02 3.91 27.37
C SER A 153 -3.20 5.13 26.48
N ARG A 154 -2.17 5.57 25.75
CA ARG A 154 -2.28 6.65 24.77
C ARG A 154 -3.15 6.25 23.58
N ALA A 155 -2.98 5.04 23.04
CA ALA A 155 -3.77 4.56 21.90
C ALA A 155 -5.26 4.48 22.25
N LEU A 156 -5.62 4.02 23.44
CA LEU A 156 -7.01 4.04 23.90
C LEU A 156 -7.56 5.46 24.00
N LYS A 157 -6.78 6.40 24.54
CA LYS A 157 -7.20 7.80 24.72
C LYS A 157 -7.32 8.56 23.40
N GLU A 158 -6.32 8.43 22.51
CA GLU A 158 -6.21 9.24 21.30
C GLU A 158 -6.92 8.59 20.10
N ASN A 159 -6.83 7.27 19.95
CA ASN A 159 -7.32 6.50 18.80
C ASN A 159 -8.55 5.65 19.10
N ARG A 160 -9.11 5.72 20.32
CA ARG A 160 -10.28 4.95 20.77
C ARG A 160 -10.10 3.43 20.73
N GLY A 161 -8.86 2.95 20.62
CA GLY A 161 -8.57 1.53 20.59
C GLY A 161 -7.30 1.19 19.82
N PHE A 162 -6.96 -0.08 19.81
CA PHE A 162 -5.87 -0.66 19.05
C PHE A 162 -6.17 -2.13 18.71
N VAL A 163 -5.52 -2.63 17.68
CA VAL A 163 -5.51 -4.05 17.34
C VAL A 163 -4.27 -4.69 17.97
N MET A 164 -4.43 -5.87 18.54
CA MET A 164 -3.34 -6.71 19.06
C MET A 164 -3.26 -7.99 18.22
N GLU A 165 -2.06 -8.34 17.80
CA GLU A 165 -1.80 -9.52 16.97
C GLU A 165 -0.58 -10.28 17.51
N PRO A 166 -0.51 -11.61 17.38
CA PRO A 166 0.73 -12.34 17.62
C PRO A 166 1.82 -11.90 16.66
N ILE A 167 3.08 -12.07 17.03
CA ILE A 167 4.20 -11.89 16.11
C ILE A 167 4.26 -13.09 15.20
N PHE A 168 3.98 -12.89 13.93
CA PHE A 168 4.08 -13.93 12.92
C PHE A 168 5.54 -14.08 12.44
N ASP A 169 5.97 -15.30 12.16
CA ASP A 169 7.25 -15.57 11.48
C ASP A 169 7.12 -15.23 9.98
N LYS A 170 7.19 -13.92 9.70
CA LYS A 170 7.03 -13.37 8.36
C LYS A 170 8.20 -13.76 7.48
N VAL A 171 7.91 -14.24 6.27
CA VAL A 171 8.87 -14.59 5.22
C VAL A 171 8.88 -13.53 4.12
N GLU A 172 7.69 -13.14 3.63
CA GLU A 172 7.55 -12.22 2.50
C GLU A 172 6.36 -11.29 2.71
N ASP A 173 6.45 -10.10 2.13
CA ASP A 173 5.36 -9.12 2.05
C ASP A 173 4.86 -9.00 0.61
N PHE A 174 3.54 -8.98 0.42
CA PHE A 174 2.89 -8.71 -0.86
C PHE A 174 1.51 -8.09 -0.65
N ALA A 175 0.89 -7.59 -1.70
CA ALA A 175 -0.47 -7.09 -1.65
C ALA A 175 -1.28 -7.55 -2.86
N MET A 176 -2.58 -7.57 -2.69
CA MET A 176 -3.57 -7.67 -3.76
C MET A 176 -4.20 -6.30 -3.97
N GLU A 177 -4.20 -5.83 -5.21
CA GLU A 177 -4.66 -4.51 -5.58
C GLU A 177 -6.01 -4.58 -6.29
N PHE A 178 -6.90 -3.66 -5.96
CA PHE A 178 -8.27 -3.66 -6.46
C PHE A 178 -8.71 -2.24 -6.85
N TYR A 179 -9.75 -2.18 -7.66
CA TYR A 179 -10.45 -0.95 -8.01
C TYR A 179 -11.95 -1.11 -7.81
N SER A 180 -12.56 -0.19 -7.08
CA SER A 180 -14.01 -0.11 -6.88
C SER A 180 -14.60 1.02 -7.72
N ASP A 181 -15.68 0.75 -8.45
CA ASP A 181 -16.40 1.75 -9.23
C ASP A 181 -17.39 2.58 -8.38
N GLY A 182 -17.59 2.20 -7.11
CA GLY A 182 -18.55 2.81 -6.20
C GLY A 182 -20.02 2.48 -6.51
N ARG A 183 -20.28 1.58 -7.47
CA ARG A 183 -21.61 1.22 -7.95
C ARG A 183 -21.96 -0.25 -7.77
N GLY A 184 -21.14 -0.96 -7.03
CA GLY A 184 -21.33 -2.37 -6.72
C GLY A 184 -20.36 -3.33 -7.42
N LYS A 185 -19.41 -2.82 -8.23
CA LYS A 185 -18.39 -3.62 -8.89
C LYS A 185 -17.02 -3.35 -8.30
N LEU A 186 -16.31 -4.42 -8.00
CA LEU A 186 -14.92 -4.39 -7.56
C LEU A 186 -14.09 -5.30 -8.47
N LEU A 187 -13.05 -4.72 -9.06
CA LEU A 187 -12.15 -5.40 -9.99
C LEU A 187 -10.83 -5.71 -9.28
N PHE A 188 -10.32 -6.90 -9.45
CA PHE A 188 -8.91 -7.21 -9.17
C PHE A 188 -8.06 -6.50 -10.23
N VAL A 189 -7.05 -5.76 -9.79
CA VAL A 189 -6.14 -4.98 -10.64
C VAL A 189 -4.84 -5.73 -10.87
N GLY A 190 -4.34 -6.41 -9.84
CA GLY A 190 -3.09 -7.15 -9.91
C GLY A 190 -2.47 -7.35 -8.53
N TYR A 191 -1.22 -7.77 -8.54
CA TYR A 191 -0.42 -7.99 -7.34
C TYR A 191 0.69 -6.95 -7.21
N SER A 192 1.21 -6.82 -6.00
CA SER A 192 2.46 -6.10 -5.76
C SER A 192 3.29 -6.82 -4.71
N ARG A 193 4.60 -6.92 -4.94
CA ARG A 193 5.57 -7.40 -3.95
C ARG A 193 6.30 -6.21 -3.38
N PHE A 194 6.39 -6.12 -2.06
CA PHE A 194 7.10 -5.03 -1.41
C PHE A 194 8.03 -5.53 -0.32
N VAL A 195 8.95 -4.68 0.07
CA VAL A 195 9.96 -4.99 1.08
C VAL A 195 9.77 -4.02 2.24
N THR A 196 9.76 -4.57 3.46
CA THR A 196 9.81 -3.79 4.69
C THR A 196 11.09 -4.10 5.46
N ASP A 197 11.54 -3.16 6.30
CA ASP A 197 12.61 -3.42 7.24
C ASP A 197 12.11 -4.17 8.49
N ASP A 198 13.04 -4.50 9.40
CA ASP A 198 12.76 -5.22 10.66
C ASP A 198 11.78 -4.50 11.59
N LYS A 199 11.51 -3.21 11.34
CA LYS A 199 10.55 -2.39 12.08
C LYS A 199 9.20 -2.29 11.37
N GLY A 200 9.07 -2.88 10.16
CA GLY A 200 7.89 -2.81 9.32
C GLY A 200 7.79 -1.52 8.49
N ALA A 201 8.89 -0.74 8.37
CA ALA A 201 8.89 0.44 7.52
C ALA A 201 9.13 0.03 6.05
N TYR A 202 8.29 0.59 5.15
CA TYR A 202 8.37 0.35 3.71
C TYR A 202 9.72 0.78 3.12
N ARG A 203 10.30 -0.07 2.24
CA ARG A 203 11.59 0.14 1.57
C ARG A 203 11.49 0.16 0.05
N GLY A 204 10.41 -0.31 -0.53
CA GLY A 204 10.21 -0.33 -1.97
C GLY A 204 9.39 -1.51 -2.44
N ASN A 205 9.11 -1.54 -3.75
CA ASN A 205 8.47 -2.66 -4.42
C ASN A 205 9.43 -3.34 -5.38
N ILE A 206 9.26 -4.64 -5.54
CA ILE A 206 9.85 -5.42 -6.62
C ILE A 206 8.91 -5.25 -7.82
N LEU A 207 9.47 -4.85 -8.96
CA LEU A 207 8.72 -4.67 -10.21
C LEU A 207 8.72 -5.99 -10.97
N THR A 208 7.56 -6.63 -11.01
CA THR A 208 7.33 -7.93 -11.65
C THR A 208 5.94 -7.96 -12.26
N SER A 209 5.71 -8.85 -13.20
CA SER A 209 4.36 -9.10 -13.75
C SER A 209 3.51 -9.92 -12.78
N ASP A 210 2.20 -9.96 -13.01
CA ASP A 210 1.27 -10.80 -12.23
C ASP A 210 1.61 -12.29 -12.37
N GLU A 211 2.00 -12.73 -13.56
CA GLU A 211 2.43 -14.11 -13.80
C GLU A 211 3.67 -14.47 -12.98
N GLN A 212 4.66 -13.57 -12.93
CA GLN A 212 5.86 -13.77 -12.10
C GLN A 212 5.51 -13.81 -10.60
N VAL A 213 4.53 -13.04 -10.14
CA VAL A 213 4.04 -13.13 -8.75
C VAL A 213 3.33 -14.46 -8.51
N GLU A 214 2.50 -14.92 -9.45
CA GLU A 214 1.81 -16.21 -9.35
C GLU A 214 2.79 -17.40 -9.39
N GLU A 215 3.88 -17.32 -10.12
CA GLU A 215 4.97 -18.32 -10.08
C GLU A 215 5.72 -18.25 -8.75
N TRP A 216 6.07 -17.05 -8.30
CA TRP A 216 6.79 -16.85 -7.05
C TRP A 216 6.04 -17.37 -5.83
N ILE A 217 4.71 -17.15 -5.73
CA ILE A 217 3.92 -17.57 -4.57
C ILE A 217 3.83 -19.09 -4.46
N GLN A 218 3.96 -19.83 -5.55
CA GLN A 218 3.94 -21.29 -5.58
C GLN A 218 5.10 -21.95 -4.83
N GLN A 219 6.16 -21.20 -4.52
CA GLN A 219 7.23 -21.66 -3.62
C GLN A 219 6.74 -21.84 -2.17
N TYR A 220 5.62 -21.23 -1.81
CA TYR A 220 5.07 -21.22 -0.46
C TYR A 220 3.72 -21.93 -0.34
N VAL A 221 2.82 -21.68 -1.26
CA VAL A 221 1.45 -22.22 -1.24
C VAL A 221 1.04 -22.69 -2.63
N PRO A 222 0.22 -23.76 -2.76
CA PRO A 222 -0.31 -24.20 -4.05
C PRO A 222 -1.09 -23.09 -4.74
N PHE A 223 -0.98 -23.03 -6.08
CA PHE A 223 -1.64 -22.00 -6.89
C PHE A 223 -3.17 -21.97 -6.68
N GLU A 224 -3.80 -23.13 -6.60
CA GLU A 224 -5.25 -23.25 -6.39
C GLU A 224 -5.68 -22.68 -5.02
N ALA A 225 -4.84 -22.84 -3.99
CA ALA A 225 -5.09 -22.24 -2.69
C ALA A 225 -4.96 -20.72 -2.75
N PHE A 226 -3.94 -20.21 -3.43
CA PHE A 226 -3.74 -18.78 -3.65
C PHE A 226 -4.91 -18.14 -4.42
N VAL A 227 -5.39 -18.77 -5.48
CA VAL A 227 -6.56 -18.31 -6.24
C VAL A 227 -7.83 -18.31 -5.37
N ARG A 228 -8.02 -19.30 -4.51
CA ARG A 228 -9.15 -19.31 -3.55
C ARG A 228 -9.07 -18.15 -2.58
N ILE A 229 -7.88 -17.86 -2.06
CA ILE A 229 -7.65 -16.69 -1.16
C ILE A 229 -8.00 -15.39 -1.89
N ARG A 230 -7.52 -15.20 -3.12
CA ARG A 230 -7.84 -14.02 -3.95
C ARG A 230 -9.35 -13.86 -4.17
N ASN A 231 -10.01 -14.92 -4.59
CA ASN A 231 -11.45 -14.89 -4.88
C ASN A 231 -12.29 -14.59 -3.62
N MET A 232 -11.92 -15.17 -2.48
CA MET A 232 -12.57 -14.89 -1.19
C MET A 232 -12.35 -13.43 -0.79
N MET A 233 -11.13 -12.92 -0.92
CA MET A 233 -10.82 -11.51 -0.61
C MET A 233 -11.61 -10.57 -1.52
N GLN A 234 -11.62 -10.80 -2.83
CA GLN A 234 -12.39 -9.99 -3.77
C GLN A 234 -13.87 -9.95 -3.42
N LYS A 235 -14.48 -11.09 -3.14
CA LYS A 235 -15.89 -11.19 -2.75
C LYS A 235 -16.18 -10.45 -1.44
N ALA A 236 -15.31 -10.58 -0.45
CA ALA A 236 -15.43 -9.90 0.84
C ALA A 236 -15.34 -8.38 0.69
N LEU A 237 -14.37 -7.91 -0.11
CA LEU A 237 -14.19 -6.50 -0.43
C LEU A 237 -15.37 -5.95 -1.25
N GLU A 238 -15.86 -6.69 -2.23
CA GLU A 238 -17.02 -6.28 -3.04
C GLU A 238 -18.26 -6.06 -2.16
N THR A 239 -18.53 -7.00 -1.26
CA THR A 239 -19.62 -6.88 -0.28
C THR A 239 -19.46 -5.66 0.64
N SER A 240 -18.23 -5.38 1.08
CA SER A 240 -17.96 -4.37 2.10
C SER A 240 -17.76 -2.96 1.55
N TYR A 241 -17.21 -2.82 0.32
CA TYR A 241 -16.72 -1.54 -0.20
C TYR A 241 -17.33 -1.12 -1.53
N ALA A 242 -17.78 -2.05 -2.39
CA ALA A 242 -18.10 -1.73 -3.79
C ALA A 242 -19.21 -0.69 -4.00
N THR A 243 -20.16 -0.58 -3.05
CA THR A 243 -21.23 0.45 -3.11
C THR A 243 -20.92 1.71 -2.31
N SER A 244 -19.85 1.70 -1.52
CA SER A 244 -19.60 2.77 -0.54
C SER A 244 -18.26 3.47 -0.72
N TYR A 245 -17.38 2.95 -1.56
CA TYR A 245 -16.07 3.51 -1.88
C TYR A 245 -15.84 3.49 -3.38
N MET A 246 -15.28 4.56 -3.91
CA MET A 246 -14.86 4.65 -5.31
C MET A 246 -13.38 5.00 -5.37
N GLY A 247 -12.60 4.17 -6.03
CA GLY A 247 -11.16 4.34 -6.21
C GLY A 247 -10.36 3.06 -6.06
N PHE A 248 -9.05 3.20 -6.08
CA PHE A 248 -8.12 2.11 -5.83
C PHE A 248 -8.06 1.77 -4.34
N LEU A 249 -7.83 0.51 -4.04
CA LEU A 249 -7.54 0.00 -2.70
C LEU A 249 -6.59 -1.19 -2.80
N GLY A 250 -5.77 -1.38 -1.79
CA GLY A 250 -4.87 -2.52 -1.68
C GLY A 250 -5.02 -3.22 -0.35
N VAL A 251 -4.83 -4.52 -0.33
CA VAL A 251 -4.82 -5.34 0.89
C VAL A 251 -3.42 -5.90 1.05
N ASP A 252 -2.72 -5.41 2.07
CA ASP A 252 -1.41 -5.92 2.44
C ASP A 252 -1.56 -7.32 3.06
N MET A 253 -0.75 -8.24 2.59
CA MET A 253 -0.70 -9.64 2.99
C MET A 253 0.74 -10.03 3.30
N MET A 254 0.93 -11.15 3.96
CA MET A 254 2.28 -11.71 4.16
C MET A 254 2.26 -13.23 4.12
N VAL A 255 3.36 -13.80 3.61
CA VAL A 255 3.66 -15.21 3.77
C VAL A 255 4.31 -15.40 5.13
N CYS A 256 3.79 -16.35 5.90
CA CYS A 256 4.29 -16.69 7.23
C CYS A 256 4.73 -18.13 7.29
N ARG A 257 5.86 -18.41 7.96
CA ARG A 257 6.23 -19.78 8.31
C ARG A 257 5.33 -20.27 9.44
N GLN A 258 4.92 -21.53 9.36
CA GLN A 258 4.09 -22.18 10.36
C GLN A 258 4.90 -23.22 11.13
N LYS A 259 4.56 -23.42 12.41
CA LYS A 259 5.17 -24.47 13.23
C LYS A 259 4.49 -25.82 13.07
N GLU A 260 3.20 -25.80 12.71
CA GLU A 260 2.37 -26.98 12.56
C GLU A 260 1.55 -26.86 11.27
N GLY A 261 1.15 -28.00 10.73
CA GLY A 261 0.39 -28.07 9.48
C GLY A 261 1.26 -27.85 8.25
N HIS A 262 0.82 -26.98 7.34
CA HIS A 262 1.61 -26.60 6.16
C HIS A 262 2.83 -25.75 6.60
N PRO A 263 4.00 -25.92 5.94
CA PRO A 263 5.21 -25.17 6.31
C PRO A 263 5.04 -23.64 6.14
N TYR A 264 4.16 -23.22 5.25
CA TYR A 264 3.84 -21.82 5.01
C TYR A 264 2.34 -21.60 4.92
N ALA A 265 1.90 -20.41 5.32
CA ALA A 265 0.54 -19.93 5.14
C ALA A 265 0.53 -18.43 4.86
N ILE A 266 -0.56 -17.94 4.27
CA ILE A 266 -0.77 -16.52 4.00
C ILE A 266 -1.58 -15.90 5.13
N ASN A 267 -1.08 -14.81 5.73
CA ASN A 267 -1.94 -13.89 6.47
C ASN A 267 -2.68 -13.02 5.45
N PRO A 268 -3.99 -13.24 5.25
CA PRO A 268 -4.70 -12.69 4.10
C PRO A 268 -5.11 -11.23 4.28
N HIS A 269 -4.89 -10.66 5.46
CA HIS A 269 -5.26 -9.27 5.73
C HIS A 269 -4.42 -8.68 6.87
N VAL A 270 -3.33 -8.02 6.51
CA VAL A 270 -2.48 -7.28 7.47
C VAL A 270 -3.01 -5.86 7.64
N GLU A 271 -3.30 -5.18 6.54
CA GLU A 271 -3.83 -3.82 6.49
C GLU A 271 -4.58 -3.60 5.18
N ILE A 272 -5.64 -2.78 5.20
CA ILE A 272 -6.28 -2.27 3.99
C ILE A 272 -5.83 -0.84 3.74
N ASN A 273 -5.35 -0.57 2.53
CA ASN A 273 -5.01 0.74 2.02
C ASN A 273 -6.16 1.27 1.16
N LEU A 274 -7.16 1.93 1.79
CA LEU A 274 -8.35 2.46 1.09
C LEU A 274 -8.02 3.78 0.39
N ARG A 275 -7.07 3.71 -0.53
CA ARG A 275 -6.47 4.83 -1.27
C ARG A 275 -5.57 4.29 -2.38
N MET A 276 -5.09 5.19 -3.26
CA MET A 276 -3.90 4.90 -4.06
C MET A 276 -2.74 4.53 -3.12
N ASN A 277 -1.95 3.54 -3.50
CA ASN A 277 -0.82 3.07 -2.70
C ASN A 277 0.40 2.76 -3.58
N MET A 278 1.53 2.42 -2.96
CA MET A 278 2.76 2.19 -3.70
C MET A 278 2.70 0.89 -4.51
N GLY A 279 1.88 -0.08 -4.12
CA GLY A 279 1.64 -1.30 -4.86
C GLY A 279 0.96 -1.04 -6.20
N ILE A 280 -0.09 -0.20 -6.22
CA ILE A 280 -0.74 0.23 -7.48
C ILE A 280 0.27 0.96 -8.39
N VAL A 281 1.08 1.86 -7.85
CA VAL A 281 2.13 2.54 -8.64
C VAL A 281 3.11 1.54 -9.22
N SER A 282 3.57 0.60 -8.41
CA SER A 282 4.50 -0.47 -8.81
C SER A 282 3.89 -1.34 -9.91
N HIS A 283 2.64 -1.77 -9.75
CA HIS A 283 1.91 -2.57 -10.73
C HIS A 283 1.79 -1.83 -12.07
N VAL A 284 1.35 -0.56 -12.05
CA VAL A 284 1.27 0.28 -13.27
C VAL A 284 2.65 0.47 -13.93
N LEU A 285 3.70 0.65 -13.14
CA LEU A 285 5.07 0.76 -13.67
C LEU A 285 5.49 -0.54 -14.37
N SER A 286 5.26 -1.70 -13.75
CA SER A 286 5.60 -3.00 -14.32
C SER A 286 4.81 -3.27 -15.62
N ASP A 287 3.50 -3.05 -15.59
CA ASP A 287 2.62 -3.42 -16.70
C ASP A 287 2.78 -2.49 -17.93
N HIS A 288 2.93 -1.19 -17.70
CA HIS A 288 2.91 -0.21 -18.78
C HIS A 288 4.27 0.36 -19.17
N PHE A 289 5.22 0.43 -18.24
CA PHE A 289 6.48 1.17 -18.45
C PHE A 289 7.75 0.35 -18.41
N ILE A 290 7.67 -0.94 -18.08
CA ILE A 290 8.82 -1.86 -18.17
C ILE A 290 8.58 -2.83 -19.33
N VAL A 291 9.64 -3.27 -19.99
CA VAL A 291 9.53 -4.31 -21.04
C VAL A 291 8.98 -5.59 -20.46
N PRO A 292 8.14 -6.34 -21.20
CA PRO A 292 7.64 -7.64 -20.74
C PRO A 292 8.79 -8.56 -20.30
N GLY A 293 8.64 -9.20 -19.14
CA GLY A 293 9.68 -10.05 -18.52
C GLY A 293 10.83 -9.28 -17.86
N GLY A 294 10.83 -7.94 -17.94
CA GLY A 294 11.81 -7.12 -17.23
C GLY A 294 11.57 -7.14 -15.72
N GLU A 295 12.65 -7.10 -14.98
CA GLU A 295 12.63 -7.03 -13.51
C GLU A 295 13.27 -5.73 -13.03
N GLY A 296 12.81 -5.24 -11.91
CA GLY A 296 13.35 -4.00 -11.36
C GLY A 296 12.88 -3.74 -9.94
N ARG A 297 13.26 -2.58 -9.46
CA ARG A 297 12.86 -2.10 -8.14
C ARG A 297 12.37 -0.67 -8.20
N PHE A 298 11.23 -0.42 -7.60
CA PHE A 298 10.73 0.90 -7.26
C PHE A 298 11.12 1.22 -5.83
N SER A 299 11.74 2.37 -5.58
CA SER A 299 12.21 2.76 -4.26
C SER A 299 11.99 4.24 -3.98
N ILE A 300 11.86 4.55 -2.69
CA ILE A 300 11.88 5.92 -2.17
C ILE A 300 12.99 6.01 -1.14
N ASP A 301 14.00 6.81 -1.42
CA ASP A 301 15.12 7.06 -0.53
C ASP A 301 15.02 8.43 0.14
N CYS A 302 15.46 8.51 1.41
CA CYS A 302 15.64 9.75 2.16
C CYS A 302 17.11 9.90 2.53
N PHE A 303 17.65 11.09 2.29
CA PHE A 303 19.06 11.39 2.57
C PHE A 303 19.19 12.41 3.70
N PRO A 304 20.26 12.35 4.50
CA PRO A 304 20.51 13.29 5.59
C PRO A 304 20.76 14.71 5.07
N THR A 305 21.38 14.85 3.87
CA THR A 305 21.66 16.14 3.24
C THR A 305 21.29 16.16 1.76
N HIS A 306 21.19 17.34 1.16
CA HIS A 306 20.95 17.52 -0.27
C HIS A 306 22.13 17.03 -1.10
N GLU A 307 23.34 17.31 -0.63
CA GLU A 307 24.60 16.95 -1.29
C GLU A 307 24.71 15.42 -1.42
N ALA A 308 24.44 14.68 -0.33
CA ALA A 308 24.47 13.22 -0.33
C ALA A 308 23.42 12.63 -1.30
N LEU A 309 22.26 13.29 -1.45
CA LEU A 309 21.28 12.86 -2.44
C LEU A 309 21.76 13.12 -3.86
N MET A 310 22.29 14.32 -4.14
CA MET A 310 22.79 14.70 -5.47
C MET A 310 23.92 13.79 -5.91
N GLU A 311 24.91 13.56 -5.05
CA GLU A 311 26.03 12.66 -5.31
C GLU A 311 25.55 11.25 -5.66
N ARG A 312 24.65 10.69 -4.85
CA ARG A 312 24.11 9.36 -5.12
C ARG A 312 23.27 9.32 -6.41
N HIS A 313 22.50 10.35 -6.69
CA HIS A 313 21.72 10.46 -7.92
C HIS A 313 22.61 10.47 -9.16
N GLU A 314 23.69 11.25 -9.15
CA GLU A 314 24.67 11.31 -10.25
C GLU A 314 25.41 9.97 -10.42
N GLN A 315 25.82 9.33 -9.33
CA GLN A 315 26.42 7.99 -9.37
C GLN A 315 25.48 6.95 -9.99
N ASP A 316 24.19 6.94 -9.60
CA ASP A 316 23.23 5.98 -10.13
C ASP A 316 22.94 6.24 -11.62
N MET A 317 22.87 7.51 -12.06
CA MET A 317 22.73 7.86 -13.49
C MET A 317 23.92 7.38 -14.34
N GLN A 318 25.14 7.46 -13.78
CA GLN A 318 26.36 7.00 -14.47
C GLN A 318 26.49 5.48 -14.47
N SER A 319 26.18 4.83 -13.33
CA SER A 319 26.34 3.38 -13.17
C SER A 319 25.23 2.59 -13.86
N TYR A 320 24.04 3.16 -13.97
CA TYR A 320 22.85 2.53 -14.54
C TYR A 320 22.21 3.42 -15.60
N PRO A 321 22.86 3.62 -16.77
CA PRO A 321 22.33 4.47 -17.83
C PRO A 321 20.97 3.96 -18.29
N LEU A 322 20.00 4.90 -18.40
CA LEU A 322 18.63 4.59 -18.78
C LEU A 322 18.54 4.19 -20.26
N VAL A 323 17.97 3.03 -20.52
CA VAL A 323 17.64 2.54 -21.85
C VAL A 323 16.13 2.41 -21.97
N VAL A 324 15.54 3.17 -22.91
CA VAL A 324 14.10 3.11 -23.21
C VAL A 324 13.92 2.68 -24.67
N LYS A 325 13.03 1.72 -24.90
CA LYS A 325 12.65 1.26 -26.23
C LYS A 325 11.13 1.20 -26.32
N ASP A 326 10.56 1.78 -27.36
CA ASP A 326 9.12 1.82 -27.63
C ASP A 326 8.26 2.32 -26.47
N GLY A 327 8.77 3.29 -25.70
CA GLY A 327 8.09 3.85 -24.53
C GLY A 327 8.14 2.94 -23.27
N ARG A 328 9.07 1.97 -23.24
CA ARG A 328 9.28 1.10 -22.07
C ARG A 328 10.74 1.07 -21.65
N VAL A 329 10.99 1.05 -20.37
CA VAL A 329 12.32 0.91 -19.79
C VAL A 329 12.81 -0.53 -20.01
N VAL A 330 13.96 -0.66 -20.67
CA VAL A 330 14.66 -1.93 -20.88
C VAL A 330 15.62 -2.18 -19.71
N SER A 331 16.36 -1.13 -19.31
CA SER A 331 17.29 -1.19 -18.17
C SER A 331 17.63 0.22 -17.70
N GLY A 332 18.21 0.29 -16.51
CA GLY A 332 18.80 1.52 -15.98
C GLY A 332 17.98 2.20 -14.90
N TYR A 333 18.48 3.34 -14.49
CA TYR A 333 17.93 4.17 -13.42
C TYR A 333 17.04 5.27 -14.00
N LEU A 334 15.80 5.34 -13.53
CA LEU A 334 14.83 6.38 -13.89
C LEU A 334 14.33 7.10 -12.63
N PRO A 335 14.68 8.37 -12.41
CA PRO A 335 14.06 9.16 -11.34
C PRO A 335 12.58 9.44 -11.72
N LEU A 336 11.65 9.19 -10.80
CA LEU A 336 10.21 9.41 -11.01
C LEU A 336 9.74 10.80 -10.56
N VAL A 337 10.62 11.54 -9.93
CA VAL A 337 10.41 12.94 -9.54
C VAL A 337 11.68 13.73 -9.83
N PRO A 338 11.58 15.03 -10.15
CA PRO A 338 12.77 15.84 -10.35
C PRO A 338 13.65 15.87 -9.10
N VAL A 339 14.93 15.55 -9.27
CA VAL A 339 15.95 15.71 -8.22
C VAL A 339 16.55 17.10 -8.35
N THR A 340 16.50 17.87 -7.29
CA THR A 340 16.97 19.27 -7.25
C THR A 340 17.93 19.47 -6.09
N PRO A 341 18.76 20.54 -6.10
CA PRO A 341 19.63 20.88 -4.97
C PRO A 341 18.92 21.12 -3.63
N LYS A 342 17.59 21.11 -3.59
CA LYS A 342 16.77 21.24 -2.37
C LYS A 342 16.08 19.93 -1.98
N SER A 343 16.21 18.89 -2.81
CA SER A 343 15.59 17.59 -2.55
C SER A 343 16.33 16.84 -1.43
N ARG A 344 15.58 16.19 -0.57
CA ARG A 344 16.08 15.24 0.45
C ARG A 344 15.49 13.85 0.28
N TYR A 345 14.53 13.73 -0.63
CA TYR A 345 13.89 12.49 -1.02
C TYR A 345 14.00 12.33 -2.53
N ARG A 346 14.12 11.10 -2.98
CA ARG A 346 13.95 10.72 -4.36
C ARG A 346 13.05 9.49 -4.47
N ALA A 347 12.25 9.44 -5.50
CA ALA A 347 11.53 8.23 -5.92
C ALA A 347 12.09 7.82 -7.28
N PHE A 348 12.38 6.55 -7.46
CA PHE A 348 13.02 6.07 -8.68
C PHE A 348 12.69 4.61 -8.97
N VAL A 349 12.90 4.24 -10.22
CA VAL A 349 12.93 2.86 -10.70
C VAL A 349 14.34 2.52 -11.13
N CYS A 350 14.79 1.34 -10.80
CA CYS A 350 16.01 0.74 -11.35
C CYS A 350 15.62 -0.61 -11.94
N VAL A 351 15.83 -0.76 -13.26
CA VAL A 351 15.49 -1.97 -14.03
C VAL A 351 16.78 -2.67 -14.42
N THR A 352 16.86 -3.97 -14.19
CA THR A 352 17.93 -4.82 -14.68
C THR A 352 17.60 -5.27 -16.10
N ALA A 353 18.61 -5.31 -16.97
CA ALA A 353 18.40 -5.87 -18.31
C ALA A 353 17.90 -7.31 -18.17
N ALA A 354 16.88 -7.68 -18.95
CA ALA A 354 16.53 -9.09 -19.11
C ALA A 354 17.70 -9.82 -19.77
N GLU A 355 18.12 -10.96 -19.22
CA GLU A 355 19.16 -11.82 -19.80
C GLU A 355 18.74 -12.40 -21.15
#